data_9cc48f08d47736335cd6f1f617495d31
#
_entry.id   9cc48f08d47736335cd6f1f617495d31
#
_cell.length_a   1.000
_cell.length_b   1.000
_cell.length_c   1.000
_cell.angle_alpha   90.00
_cell.angle_beta   90.00
_cell.angle_gamma   90.00
#
_symmetry.space_group_name_H-M   'P 1'
#
loop_
_entity.id
_entity.type
_entity.pdbx_description
1 polymer ?
#
loop_
_entity_poly.entity_id
_entity_poly.type
_entity_poly.pdbx_seq_one_letter_code
_entity_poly.pdbx_strand_id
1 'polypeptide(L)' 'MWIDYMKAPGLIIAEMWKELLEGEGLPTKLLPEGDILDWGEEVPYRIMVPRGREHVADEILRKL' A
#
# COMPACT_ATOMS: atom_id res chain seq x y z
N MET A 1 -13.26 -5.94 -4.20
CA MET A 1 -12.73 -4.82 -5.01
C MET A 1 -11.64 -4.09 -4.25
N TRP A 2 -10.60 -3.67 -4.94
CA TRP A 2 -9.49 -2.95 -4.34
C TRP A 2 -9.66 -1.46 -4.52
N ILE A 3 -9.30 -0.69 -3.51
CA ILE A 3 -9.36 0.77 -3.58
C ILE A 3 -8.00 1.36 -3.17
N ASP A 4 -7.73 2.57 -3.66
CA ASP A 4 -6.54 3.29 -3.26
C ASP A 4 -6.69 3.74 -1.82
N TYR A 5 -5.74 3.38 -0.98
CA TYR A 5 -5.76 3.80 0.42
C TYR A 5 -4.74 4.91 0.68
N MET A 6 -3.51 4.71 0.22
CA MET A 6 -2.47 5.72 0.40
C MET A 6 -1.40 5.55 -0.67
N LYS A 7 -0.47 6.48 -0.74
CA LYS A 7 0.66 6.41 -1.65
C LYS A 7 1.95 6.33 -0.87
N ALA A 8 2.92 5.64 -1.44
CA ALA A 8 4.28 5.58 -0.91
C ALA A 8 5.23 6.18 -1.93
N PRO A 9 6.29 6.85 -1.48
CA PRO A 9 7.22 7.52 -2.40
C PRO A 9 8.10 6.57 -3.20
N GLY A 10 8.19 5.30 -2.82
CA GLY A 10 8.99 4.34 -3.54
C GLY A 10 8.67 2.93 -3.11
N LEU A 11 9.29 1.97 -3.81
CA LEU A 11 9.01 0.55 -3.58
C LEU A 11 9.35 0.10 -2.17
N ILE A 12 10.48 0.52 -1.64
CA ILE A 12 10.92 0.06 -0.31
C ILE A 12 9.93 0.48 0.75
N ILE A 13 9.47 1.73 0.70
CA ILE A 13 8.48 2.23 1.66
C ILE A 13 7.14 1.53 1.44
N ALA A 14 6.76 1.32 0.18
CA ALA A 14 5.51 0.62 -0.14
C ALA A 14 5.50 -0.80 0.41
N GLU A 15 6.61 -1.52 0.25
CA GLU A 15 6.72 -2.88 0.77
C GLU A 15 6.67 -2.91 2.30
N MET A 16 7.25 -1.92 2.95
CA MET A 16 7.19 -1.80 4.40
C MET A 16 5.75 -1.68 4.89
N TRP A 17 4.96 -0.81 4.24
CA TRP A 17 3.56 -0.65 4.59
C TRP A 17 2.76 -1.92 4.30
N LYS A 18 3.05 -2.57 3.16
CA LYS A 18 2.36 -3.81 2.82
C LYS A 18 2.63 -4.89 3.86
N GLU A 19 3.88 -5.08 4.25
CA GLU A 19 4.22 -6.06 5.26
C GLU A 19 3.52 -5.77 6.58
N LEU A 20 3.48 -4.51 6.96
CA LEU A 20 2.83 -4.10 8.20
C LEU A 20 1.33 -4.43 8.16
N LEU A 21 0.67 -4.05 7.09
CA LEU A 21 -0.78 -4.26 6.96
C LEU A 21 -1.12 -5.75 6.86
N GLU A 22 -0.36 -6.49 6.06
CA GLU A 22 -0.59 -7.93 5.93
C GLU A 22 -0.26 -8.69 7.19
N GLY A 23 0.75 -8.23 7.92
CA GLY A 23 1.08 -8.81 9.22
C GLY A 23 -0.05 -8.70 10.23
N GLU A 24 -0.90 -7.69 10.07
CA GLU A 24 -2.08 -7.50 10.92
C GLU A 24 -3.34 -8.17 10.34
N GLY A 25 -3.18 -8.90 9.25
CA GLY A 25 -4.28 -9.64 8.67
C GLY A 25 -5.06 -8.92 7.58
N LEU A 26 -4.58 -7.77 7.12
CA LEU A 26 -5.26 -7.01 6.08
C LEU A 26 -4.57 -7.23 4.73
N PRO A 27 -5.25 -7.87 3.75
CA PRO A 27 -4.67 -8.02 2.42
C PRO A 27 -4.33 -6.66 1.81
N THR A 28 -3.19 -6.58 1.17
CA THR A 28 -2.70 -5.31 0.64
C THR A 28 -2.08 -5.53 -0.73
N LYS A 29 -2.29 -4.58 -1.64
CA LYS A 29 -1.80 -4.66 -3.00
C LYS A 29 -1.03 -3.38 -3.32
N LEU A 30 0.07 -3.53 -4.05
CA LEU A 30 0.88 -2.40 -4.50
C LEU A 30 0.76 -2.24 -6.00
N LEU A 31 0.55 -1.01 -6.45
CA LEU A 31 0.53 -0.69 -7.88
C LEU A 31 1.47 0.48 -8.14
N PRO A 32 2.49 0.29 -9.00
CA PRO A 32 3.36 1.42 -9.34
C PRO A 32 2.62 2.44 -10.19
N GLU A 33 2.96 3.70 -9.99
CA GLU A 33 2.44 4.78 -10.83
C GLU A 33 3.49 5.09 -11.88
N GLY A 34 3.08 5.13 -13.16
CA GLY A 34 3.97 5.43 -14.25
C GLY A 34 4.03 4.30 -15.25
N ASP A 35 4.79 4.53 -16.31
CA ASP A 35 4.98 3.52 -17.36
C ASP A 35 5.86 2.39 -16.86
N ILE A 36 5.72 1.24 -17.51
CA ILE A 36 6.50 0.06 -17.16
C ILE A 36 8.00 0.31 -17.25
N LEU A 37 8.42 1.22 -18.13
CA LEU A 37 9.83 1.57 -18.30
C LEU A 37 10.36 2.40 -17.15
N ASP A 38 9.47 3.03 -16.39
CA ASP A 38 9.84 3.87 -15.26
C ASP A 38 9.72 3.13 -13.94
N TRP A 39 9.34 1.85 -13.97
CA TRP A 39 9.19 1.09 -12.74
C TRP A 39 10.54 0.88 -12.08
N GLY A 40 10.57 1.06 -10.78
CA GLY A 40 11.77 0.91 -10.00
C GLY A 40 11.50 1.34 -8.57
N GLU A 41 12.56 1.51 -7.83
CA GLU A 41 12.44 1.84 -6.41
C GLU A 41 11.98 3.28 -6.18
N GLU A 42 12.20 4.14 -7.15
CA GLU A 42 11.93 5.58 -6.99
C GLU A 42 10.57 6.02 -7.50
N VAL A 43 9.83 5.15 -8.19
CA VAL A 43 8.49 5.52 -8.64
C VAL A 43 7.51 5.42 -7.49
N PRO A 44 6.52 6.32 -7.41
CA PRO A 44 5.49 6.22 -6.37
C PRO A 44 4.65 4.95 -6.56
N TYR A 45 4.24 4.37 -5.45
CA TYR A 45 3.36 3.21 -5.46
C TYR A 45 2.06 3.53 -4.75
N ARG A 46 0.95 3.05 -5.32
CA ARG A 46 -0.35 3.13 -4.66
C ARG A 46 -0.51 1.89 -3.79
N ILE A 47 -0.89 2.12 -2.55
CA ILE A 47 -1.15 1.05 -1.60
C ILE A 47 -2.65 0.86 -1.56
N MET A 48 -3.09 -0.32 -1.96
CA MET A 48 -4.52 -0.61 -2.11
C MET A 48 -4.96 -1.64 -1.08
N VAL A 49 -6.16 -1.43 -0.57
CA VAL A 49 -6.79 -2.35 0.37
C VAL A 49 -8.17 -2.73 -0.15
N PRO A 50 -8.75 -3.84 0.34
CA PRO A 50 -10.09 -4.22 -0.10
C PRO A 50 -11.12 -3.16 0.30
N ARG A 51 -12.06 -2.91 -0.60
CA ARG A 51 -13.14 -1.96 -0.34
C ARG A 51 -13.89 -2.36 0.94
N GLY A 52 -14.14 -1.39 1.80
CA GLY A 52 -14.81 -1.64 3.06
C GLY A 52 -13.86 -1.97 4.21
N ARG A 53 -12.55 -2.05 3.93
CA ARG A 53 -11.55 -2.36 4.96
C ARG A 53 -10.66 -1.17 5.28
N GLU A 54 -11.00 0.01 4.79
CA GLU A 54 -10.21 1.21 5.03
C GLU A 54 -10.08 1.51 6.52
N HIS A 55 -11.16 1.29 7.28
CA HIS A 55 -11.14 1.50 8.71
C HIS A 55 -10.18 0.55 9.43
N VAL A 56 -10.01 -0.66 8.89
CA VAL A 56 -9.04 -1.61 9.45
C VAL A 56 -7.63 -1.09 9.26
N ALA A 57 -7.34 -0.55 8.07
CA ALA A 57 -6.03 0.05 7.81
C ALA A 57 -5.78 1.24 8.74
N ASP A 58 -6.79 2.10 8.93
CA ASP A 58 -6.67 3.22 9.85
C ASP A 58 -6.36 2.77 11.28
N GLU A 59 -7.01 1.70 11.73
CA GLU A 59 -6.76 1.16 13.06
C GLU A 59 -5.33 0.65 13.20
N ILE A 60 -4.83 -0.05 12.19
CA ILE A 60 -3.47 -0.58 12.20
C ILE A 60 -2.47 0.56 12.29
N LEU A 61 -2.64 1.60 11.47
CA LEU A 61 -1.73 2.73 11.45
C LEU A 61 -1.79 3.54 12.74
N ARG A 62 -2.94 3.57 13.40
CA ARG A 62 -3.10 4.29 14.66
C ARG A 62 -2.28 3.67 15.79
N LYS A 63 -1.99 2.38 15.69
CA LYS A 63 -1.24 1.67 16.71
C LYS A 63 0.28 1.87 16.62
N LEU A 64 0.74 2.53 15.59
CA LEU A 64 2.18 2.72 15.37
C LEU A 64 2.80 3.81 16.25
#